data_d9aca6070abe150af25e133ea40f3881
#
_entry.id   d9aca6070abe150af25e133ea40f3881
#
_cell.length_a   1.000
_cell.length_b   1.000
_cell.length_c   1.000
_cell.angle_alpha   90.00
_cell.angle_beta   90.00
_cell.angle_gamma   90.00
#
_symmetry.space_group_name_H-M   'P 1'
#
loop_
_entity.id
_entity.type
_entity.pdbx_description
1 polymer ?
#
loop_
_entity_poly.entity_id
_entity_poly.type
_entity_poly.pdbx_seq_one_letter_code
_entity_poly.pdbx_strand_id
1 'polypeptide(L)'
;DRIESRGLGDVYKRQIANMAPEYGATMGFFPVDQEALNYLKLTGRTDDEIDLVEKYYKSQLSFRDLNTKDPEYYKSLYLNLESVKPALAGPKRPQDRILLSDMKSQLKIELKEREVDESQKYSIANSEEKLKNGSVVLAAITSCTNTSNPYVMITAGLVARKANELGLKVPDYVKTSLAPGSKVVVDYLDNANLLKSLSDIGFKTVGFGCTTCIGNSGPLPDDVSDSIQENSLHVAAVSSGNRNFEGRVHPLIRLSYLGSPPLVVAYALAGTVDIDFYSDPIGKSKSGDDVYLKDIWPTNKEISETVYSSIKSDTFSSRYKNIFTGDDRWESISVPEGSIYDWSPDSTYIQKPGFFDEFSIDLPPIEDIKDARVCLLYTSDAADDSQC
;
A
#
# COMPACT_ATOMS: atom_id res chain seq x y z
N ASP A 1 -6.00 -27.78 11.07
CA ASP A 1 -4.72 -27.04 11.01
C ASP A 1 -4.06 -27.10 9.64
N ARG A 2 -4.15 -28.18 8.91
CA ARG A 2 -3.81 -28.26 7.48
C ARG A 2 -4.80 -27.52 6.58
N ILE A 3 -5.99 -27.31 7.05
CA ILE A 3 -7.05 -26.58 6.35
C ILE A 3 -6.69 -25.12 6.22
N GLU A 4 -5.89 -24.57 7.09
CA GLU A 4 -5.63 -23.13 7.23
C GLU A 4 -4.69 -22.60 6.14
N SER A 5 -3.63 -23.31 5.79
CA SER A 5 -2.85 -22.96 4.60
C SER A 5 -3.62 -23.22 3.29
N ARG A 6 -4.67 -24.03 3.34
CA ARG A 6 -5.59 -24.32 2.22
C ARG A 6 -6.77 -23.37 2.17
N GLY A 7 -7.18 -22.80 3.30
CA GLY A 7 -8.22 -21.77 3.38
C GLY A 7 -7.74 -20.36 3.06
N LEU A 8 -6.42 -20.13 3.10
CA LEU A 8 -5.82 -18.90 2.61
C LEU A 8 -5.80 -18.95 1.08
N GLY A 9 -6.65 -18.19 0.43
CA GLY A 9 -6.62 -18.02 -1.01
C GLY A 9 -5.25 -17.53 -1.50
N ASP A 10 -4.96 -17.72 -2.77
CA ASP A 10 -3.68 -17.37 -3.40
C ASP A 10 -3.27 -15.92 -3.11
N VAL A 11 -4.22 -15.01 -3.03
CA VAL A 11 -3.97 -13.59 -2.72
C VAL A 11 -3.28 -13.41 -1.36
N TYR A 12 -3.73 -14.08 -0.30
CA TYR A 12 -3.11 -13.97 1.03
C TYR A 12 -1.71 -14.59 1.05
N LYS A 13 -1.49 -15.71 0.34
CA LYS A 13 -0.17 -16.31 0.19
C LYS A 13 0.80 -15.33 -0.45
N ARG A 14 0.38 -14.63 -1.50
CA ARG A 14 1.19 -13.60 -2.17
C ARG A 14 1.47 -12.42 -1.25
N GLN A 15 0.51 -11.99 -0.43
CA GLN A 15 0.73 -10.92 0.55
C GLN A 15 1.82 -11.28 1.55
N ILE A 16 1.76 -12.48 2.14
CA ILE A 16 2.77 -12.96 3.07
C ILE A 16 4.14 -13.06 2.38
N ALA A 17 4.20 -13.61 1.16
CA ALA A 17 5.45 -13.74 0.42
C ALA A 17 6.06 -12.36 0.05
N ASN A 18 5.24 -11.42 -0.39
CA ASN A 18 5.69 -10.09 -0.77
C ASN A 18 6.17 -9.24 0.42
N MET A 19 5.59 -9.48 1.59
CA MET A 19 5.93 -8.73 2.82
C MET A 19 7.04 -9.39 3.64
N ALA A 20 7.80 -10.32 3.08
CA ALA A 20 8.88 -10.99 3.79
C ALA A 20 9.89 -10.00 4.43
N PRO A 21 10.37 -8.94 3.74
CA PRO A 21 11.24 -7.95 4.36
C PRO A 21 10.62 -7.23 5.55
N GLU A 22 9.34 -6.91 5.51
CA GLU A 22 8.64 -6.17 6.56
C GLU A 22 8.53 -6.96 7.87
N TYR A 23 8.49 -8.29 7.82
CA TYR A 23 8.51 -9.12 9.04
C TYR A 23 9.88 -9.76 9.30
N GLY A 24 10.93 -9.33 8.62
CA GLY A 24 12.32 -9.70 8.89
C GLY A 24 12.72 -11.07 8.33
N ALA A 25 12.06 -11.57 7.28
CA ALA A 25 12.41 -12.80 6.61
C ALA A 25 13.10 -12.53 5.26
N THR A 26 13.98 -13.43 4.84
CA THR A 26 14.62 -13.35 3.52
C THR A 26 13.60 -13.57 2.39
N MET A 27 12.66 -14.49 2.59
CA MET A 27 11.59 -14.77 1.65
C MET A 27 10.41 -15.46 2.34
N GLY A 28 9.24 -15.35 1.75
CA GLY A 28 8.09 -16.19 2.05
C GLY A 28 7.82 -17.12 0.87
N PHE A 29 7.69 -18.40 1.11
CA PHE A 29 7.47 -19.40 0.06
C PHE A 29 6.21 -20.21 0.33
N PHE A 30 5.40 -20.35 -0.71
CA PHE A 30 4.25 -21.22 -0.74
C PHE A 30 4.33 -22.14 -1.97
N PRO A 31 4.17 -23.44 -1.84
CA PRO A 31 4.14 -24.35 -2.96
C PRO A 31 2.92 -24.04 -3.86
N VAL A 32 3.06 -24.31 -5.16
CA VAL A 32 1.95 -24.21 -6.10
C VAL A 32 0.92 -25.28 -5.77
N ASP A 33 -0.35 -24.90 -5.76
CA ASP A 33 -1.51 -25.75 -5.47
C ASP A 33 -2.66 -25.46 -6.46
N GLN A 34 -3.80 -26.11 -6.26
CA GLN A 34 -4.98 -25.91 -7.10
C GLN A 34 -5.48 -24.45 -7.08
N GLU A 35 -5.36 -23.75 -5.94
CA GLU A 35 -5.78 -22.33 -5.86
C GLU A 35 -4.89 -21.42 -6.71
N ALA A 36 -3.59 -21.73 -6.81
CA ALA A 36 -2.69 -21.02 -7.71
C ALA A 36 -3.11 -21.21 -9.17
N LEU A 37 -3.50 -22.43 -9.58
CA LEU A 37 -4.02 -22.68 -10.94
C LEU A 37 -5.35 -21.97 -11.19
N ASN A 38 -6.27 -21.99 -10.24
CA ASN A 38 -7.53 -21.26 -10.31
C ASN A 38 -7.31 -19.75 -10.49
N TYR A 39 -6.33 -19.20 -9.79
CA TYR A 39 -5.95 -17.80 -9.93
C TYR A 39 -5.36 -17.49 -11.30
N LEU A 40 -4.49 -18.34 -11.83
CA LEU A 40 -3.95 -18.18 -13.20
C LEU A 40 -5.09 -18.14 -14.23
N LYS A 41 -6.09 -19.03 -14.08
CA LYS A 41 -7.28 -19.03 -14.94
C LYS A 41 -8.09 -17.74 -14.81
N LEU A 42 -8.35 -17.28 -13.60
CA LEU A 42 -9.06 -16.03 -13.31
C LEU A 42 -8.37 -14.83 -13.96
N THR A 43 -7.04 -14.82 -13.96
CA THR A 43 -6.20 -13.74 -14.51
C THR A 43 -5.90 -13.87 -16.00
N GLY A 44 -6.60 -14.78 -16.71
CA GLY A 44 -6.60 -14.84 -18.17
C GLY A 44 -5.46 -15.66 -18.78
N ARG A 45 -4.82 -16.56 -18.03
CA ARG A 45 -3.87 -17.54 -18.60
C ARG A 45 -4.64 -18.59 -19.37
N THR A 46 -4.04 -19.07 -20.47
CA THR A 46 -4.59 -20.14 -21.29
C THR A 46 -4.57 -21.48 -20.56
N ASP A 47 -5.45 -22.41 -20.98
CA ASP A 47 -5.47 -23.74 -20.39
C ASP A 47 -4.13 -24.49 -20.64
N ASP A 48 -3.45 -24.24 -21.77
CA ASP A 48 -2.12 -24.82 -22.08
C ASP A 48 -1.04 -24.30 -21.13
N GLU A 49 -1.04 -22.99 -20.82
CA GLU A 49 -0.10 -22.39 -19.85
C GLU A 49 -0.34 -22.96 -18.45
N ILE A 50 -1.60 -23.13 -18.04
CA ILE A 50 -1.97 -23.69 -16.73
C ILE A 50 -1.55 -25.15 -16.64
N ASP A 51 -1.81 -25.96 -17.68
CA ASP A 51 -1.40 -27.35 -17.77
C ASP A 51 0.14 -27.48 -17.71
N LEU A 52 0.85 -26.58 -18.39
CA LEU A 52 2.31 -26.54 -18.32
C LEU A 52 2.82 -26.27 -16.89
N VAL A 53 2.24 -25.28 -16.21
CA VAL A 53 2.57 -24.95 -14.81
C VAL A 53 2.32 -26.16 -13.91
N GLU A 54 1.13 -26.79 -14.03
CA GLU A 54 0.77 -27.95 -13.22
C GLU A 54 1.75 -29.11 -13.42
N LYS A 55 2.01 -29.49 -14.67
CA LYS A 55 2.93 -30.58 -15.04
C LYS A 55 4.35 -30.31 -14.57
N TYR A 56 4.82 -29.07 -14.74
CA TYR A 56 6.16 -28.69 -14.31
C TYR A 56 6.32 -28.84 -12.79
N TYR A 57 5.42 -28.24 -12.00
CA TYR A 57 5.54 -28.30 -10.54
C TYR A 57 5.28 -29.69 -9.98
N LYS A 58 4.45 -30.54 -10.65
CA LYS A 58 4.32 -31.95 -10.30
C LYS A 58 5.59 -32.75 -10.59
N SER A 59 6.25 -32.51 -11.72
CA SER A 59 7.50 -33.17 -12.09
C SER A 59 8.66 -32.79 -11.17
N GLN A 60 8.65 -31.57 -10.63
CA GLN A 60 9.62 -31.07 -9.63
C GLN A 60 9.29 -31.47 -8.20
N LEU A 61 8.23 -32.23 -7.96
CA LEU A 61 7.75 -32.60 -6.61
C LEU A 61 7.42 -31.38 -5.74
N SER A 62 7.11 -30.24 -6.37
CA SER A 62 6.85 -28.95 -5.74
C SER A 62 5.37 -28.53 -5.80
N PHE A 63 4.51 -29.36 -6.39
CA PHE A 63 3.06 -29.18 -6.39
C PHE A 63 2.44 -29.73 -5.11
N ARG A 64 1.60 -28.95 -4.46
CA ARG A 64 0.91 -29.35 -3.23
C ARG A 64 -0.54 -29.76 -3.51
N ASP A 65 -0.88 -30.97 -3.12
CA ASP A 65 -2.25 -31.49 -3.11
C ASP A 65 -2.67 -31.97 -1.72
N LEU A 66 -3.85 -32.57 -1.63
CA LEU A 66 -4.41 -33.08 -0.39
C LEU A 66 -3.60 -34.22 0.24
N ASN A 67 -2.84 -34.96 -0.56
CA ASN A 67 -2.08 -36.13 -0.17
C ASN A 67 -0.59 -35.84 0.04
N THR A 68 -0.14 -34.64 -0.33
CA THR A 68 1.25 -34.22 -0.18
C THR A 68 1.63 -34.18 1.30
N LYS A 69 2.66 -34.93 1.66
CA LYS A 69 3.22 -34.90 3.01
C LYS A 69 3.95 -33.58 3.25
N ASP A 70 3.83 -33.07 4.48
CA ASP A 70 4.61 -31.89 4.85
C ASP A 70 6.10 -32.25 4.88
N PRO A 71 6.98 -31.34 4.42
CA PRO A 71 8.42 -31.47 4.59
C PRO A 71 8.79 -31.46 6.08
N GLU A 72 9.95 -31.97 6.40
CA GLU A 72 10.53 -31.80 7.71
C GLU A 72 11.15 -30.41 7.81
N TYR A 73 10.62 -29.58 8.70
CA TYR A 73 11.06 -28.20 8.88
C TYR A 73 12.02 -28.08 10.06
N TYR A 74 13.02 -27.21 9.95
CA TYR A 74 13.91 -26.88 11.08
C TYR A 74 13.12 -26.36 12.29
N LYS A 75 12.09 -25.54 12.04
CA LYS A 75 11.21 -25.00 13.08
C LYS A 75 9.80 -24.83 12.52
N SER A 76 8.81 -25.18 13.31
CA SER A 76 7.40 -24.95 13.00
C SER A 76 6.80 -23.95 13.97
N LEU A 77 5.96 -23.06 13.44
CA LEU A 77 5.18 -22.09 14.21
C LEU A 77 3.69 -22.41 14.03
N TYR A 78 2.95 -22.27 15.10
CA TYR A 78 1.51 -22.45 15.10
C TYR A 78 0.80 -21.12 15.36
N LEU A 79 -0.14 -20.75 14.52
CA LEU A 79 -1.01 -19.58 14.69
C LEU A 79 -2.48 -20.01 14.62
N ASN A 80 -3.20 -19.81 15.72
CA ASN A 80 -4.66 -19.94 15.68
C ASN A 80 -5.28 -18.69 15.03
N LEU A 81 -5.92 -18.87 13.87
CA LEU A 81 -6.54 -17.76 13.15
C LEU A 81 -7.67 -17.08 13.91
N GLU A 82 -8.36 -17.77 14.84
CA GLU A 82 -9.38 -17.16 15.71
C GLU A 82 -8.79 -16.11 16.66
N SER A 83 -7.48 -16.19 16.94
CA SER A 83 -6.77 -15.20 17.76
C SER A 83 -6.46 -13.91 17.01
N VAL A 84 -6.58 -13.89 15.68
CA VAL A 84 -6.31 -12.72 14.85
C VAL A 84 -7.48 -11.74 14.98
N LYS A 85 -7.19 -10.56 15.51
CA LYS A 85 -8.15 -9.46 15.67
C LYS A 85 -7.83 -8.33 14.69
N PRO A 86 -8.83 -7.52 14.28
CA PRO A 86 -8.58 -6.33 13.48
C PRO A 86 -7.52 -5.44 14.13
N ALA A 87 -6.55 -5.02 13.35
CA ALA A 87 -5.40 -4.26 13.83
C ALA A 87 -4.86 -3.33 12.73
N LEU A 88 -4.11 -2.31 13.15
CA LEU A 88 -3.23 -1.53 12.29
C LEU A 88 -1.78 -1.78 12.68
N ALA A 89 -0.87 -1.44 11.78
CA ALA A 89 0.56 -1.34 12.09
C ALA A 89 0.96 0.13 12.26
N GLY A 90 1.79 0.43 13.24
CA GLY A 90 2.26 1.79 13.51
C GLY A 90 2.31 2.14 14.99
N PRO A 91 2.60 3.42 15.31
CA PRO A 91 2.75 4.57 14.40
C PRO A 91 4.13 4.73 13.77
N LYS A 92 5.12 3.90 14.13
CA LYS A 92 6.54 4.12 13.79
C LYS A 92 7.09 3.09 12.81
N ARG A 93 6.65 1.83 12.90
CA ARG A 93 7.21 0.70 12.13
C ARG A 93 6.13 -0.27 11.66
N PRO A 94 6.36 -0.99 10.54
CA PRO A 94 5.38 -1.93 10.00
C PRO A 94 5.06 -3.11 10.93
N GLN A 95 5.98 -3.51 11.79
CA GLN A 95 5.80 -4.60 12.74
C GLN A 95 5.10 -4.20 14.05
N ASP A 96 4.97 -2.91 14.33
CA ASP A 96 4.26 -2.44 15.52
C ASP A 96 2.76 -2.69 15.31
N ARG A 97 2.17 -3.58 16.10
CA ARG A 97 0.76 -3.96 15.96
C ARG A 97 -0.07 -3.32 17.06
N ILE A 98 -1.11 -2.62 16.66
CA ILE A 98 -2.12 -2.04 17.55
C ILE A 98 -3.48 -2.62 17.19
N LEU A 99 -4.19 -3.20 18.15
CA LEU A 99 -5.57 -3.63 17.91
C LEU A 99 -6.47 -2.44 17.62
N LEU A 100 -7.43 -2.63 16.74
CA LEU A 100 -8.38 -1.57 16.38
C LEU A 100 -9.15 -1.04 17.60
N SER A 101 -9.45 -1.93 18.58
CA SER A 101 -10.05 -1.57 19.87
C SER A 101 -9.15 -0.71 20.75
N ASP A 102 -7.83 -0.76 20.54
CA ASP A 102 -6.87 -0.14 21.44
C ASP A 102 -6.30 1.17 20.86
N MET A 103 -6.68 1.53 19.61
CA MET A 103 -6.13 2.68 18.90
C MET A 103 -6.23 3.98 19.71
N LYS A 104 -7.38 4.25 20.30
CA LYS A 104 -7.62 5.47 21.09
C LYS A 104 -6.75 5.53 22.34
N SER A 105 -6.56 4.40 23.02
CA SER A 105 -5.74 4.32 24.22
C SER A 105 -4.23 4.38 23.88
N GLN A 106 -3.81 3.75 22.80
CA GLN A 106 -2.43 3.79 22.35
C GLN A 106 -2.02 5.16 21.84
N LEU A 107 -2.91 5.88 21.14
CA LEU A 107 -2.64 7.28 20.79
C LEU A 107 -2.34 8.13 22.03
N LYS A 108 -3.15 7.99 23.09
CA LYS A 108 -2.90 8.73 24.35
C LYS A 108 -1.56 8.42 24.97
N ILE A 109 -1.14 7.16 24.96
CA ILE A 109 0.19 6.75 25.44
C ILE A 109 1.28 7.40 24.58
N GLU A 110 1.16 7.32 23.27
CA GLU A 110 2.13 7.88 22.32
C GLU A 110 2.27 9.39 22.45
N LEU A 111 1.14 10.13 22.57
CA LEU A 111 1.17 11.58 22.76
C LEU A 111 1.75 11.97 24.13
N LYS A 112 1.46 11.21 25.17
CA LYS A 112 2.06 11.42 26.49
C LYS A 112 3.57 11.18 26.51
N GLU A 113 4.05 10.14 25.83
CA GLU A 113 5.50 9.89 25.67
C GLU A 113 6.21 11.00 24.92
N ARG A 114 5.51 11.69 24.03
CA ARG A 114 6.01 12.85 23.28
C ARG A 114 5.78 14.18 23.98
N GLU A 115 5.23 14.17 25.21
CA GLU A 115 4.91 15.37 26.00
C GLU A 115 3.98 16.37 25.28
N VAL A 116 2.99 15.84 24.53
CA VAL A 116 2.07 16.62 23.70
C VAL A 116 0.64 16.57 24.25
N ASP A 117 -0.03 17.73 24.27
CA ASP A 117 -1.43 17.83 24.71
C ASP A 117 -2.39 17.18 23.68
N GLU A 118 -3.23 16.24 24.14
CA GLU A 118 -4.20 15.53 23.32
C GLU A 118 -5.50 16.32 23.07
N SER A 119 -5.80 17.32 23.87
CA SER A 119 -7.13 17.96 23.94
C SER A 119 -7.29 19.23 23.10
N GLN A 120 -6.20 19.93 22.81
CA GLN A 120 -6.23 21.24 22.18
C GLN A 120 -6.52 21.13 20.67
N LYS A 121 -7.42 21.99 20.20
CA LYS A 121 -7.80 22.10 18.79
C LYS A 121 -7.32 23.43 18.21
N TYR A 122 -6.75 23.38 17.02
CA TYR A 122 -6.16 24.50 16.33
C TYR A 122 -6.88 24.80 15.02
N SER A 123 -7.09 26.06 14.74
CA SER A 123 -7.78 26.52 13.54
C SER A 123 -6.91 26.32 12.30
N ILE A 124 -7.56 26.00 11.19
CA ILE A 124 -6.97 26.02 9.84
C ILE A 124 -7.39 27.33 9.20
N ALA A 125 -6.47 28.04 8.54
CA ALA A 125 -6.80 29.27 7.82
C ALA A 125 -7.88 29.00 6.76
N ASN A 126 -8.84 29.91 6.65
CA ASN A 126 -9.93 29.83 5.67
C ASN A 126 -10.83 28.58 5.81
N SER A 127 -10.83 27.89 6.95
CA SER A 127 -11.68 26.73 7.22
C SER A 127 -12.38 26.84 8.58
N GLU A 128 -13.59 26.31 8.65
CA GLU A 128 -14.29 26.12 9.94
C GLU A 128 -13.79 24.89 10.70
N GLU A 129 -13.04 24.02 10.03
CA GLU A 129 -12.49 22.81 10.59
C GLU A 129 -11.26 23.10 11.46
N LYS A 130 -10.96 22.16 12.35
CA LYS A 130 -9.85 22.30 13.30
C LYS A 130 -9.02 21.04 13.32
N LEU A 131 -7.71 21.21 13.43
CA LEU A 131 -6.76 20.13 13.67
C LEU A 131 -6.54 19.93 15.18
N LYS A 132 -6.23 18.68 15.53
CA LYS A 132 -5.72 18.30 16.84
C LYS A 132 -4.62 17.25 16.67
N ASN A 133 -3.90 16.94 17.73
CA ASN A 133 -3.01 15.80 17.75
C ASN A 133 -3.80 14.51 17.45
N GLY A 134 -3.31 13.67 16.54
CA GLY A 134 -4.00 12.51 16.02
C GLY A 134 -5.00 12.77 14.91
N SER A 135 -5.13 14.02 14.39
CA SER A 135 -5.89 14.27 13.15
C SER A 135 -5.27 13.55 11.98
N VAL A 136 -6.08 12.89 11.16
CA VAL A 136 -5.63 12.27 9.90
C VAL A 136 -5.59 13.34 8.83
N VAL A 137 -4.40 13.67 8.35
CA VAL A 137 -4.21 14.67 7.28
C VAL A 137 -3.87 14.03 5.94
N LEU A 138 -3.62 12.72 5.94
CA LEU A 138 -3.33 11.95 4.73
C LEU A 138 -3.93 10.56 4.84
N ALA A 139 -4.76 10.19 3.87
CA ALA A 139 -5.33 8.86 3.74
C ALA A 139 -5.10 8.33 2.33
N ALA A 140 -4.33 7.24 2.20
CA ALA A 140 -3.89 6.77 0.90
C ALA A 140 -4.13 5.28 0.69
N ILE A 141 -4.92 4.95 -0.33
CA ILE A 141 -4.98 3.59 -0.86
C ILE A 141 -3.86 3.48 -1.89
N THR A 142 -2.78 2.79 -1.54
CA THR A 142 -1.59 2.64 -2.39
C THR A 142 -1.38 1.20 -2.84
N SER A 143 -0.59 1.01 -3.88
CA SER A 143 -0.55 -0.21 -4.69
C SER A 143 0.03 -1.44 -4.03
N CYS A 144 0.63 -1.36 -2.88
CA CYS A 144 1.25 -2.51 -2.24
C CYS A 144 0.38 -3.78 -2.33
N THR A 145 0.72 -4.83 -1.68
CA THR A 145 0.05 -6.14 -1.75
C THR A 145 -1.47 -6.08 -1.55
N ASN A 146 -1.95 -5.12 -0.76
CA ASN A 146 -3.37 -4.99 -0.45
C ASN A 146 -4.23 -4.69 -1.69
N THR A 147 -3.76 -3.85 -2.63
CA THR A 147 -4.55 -3.49 -3.81
C THR A 147 -4.60 -4.59 -4.87
N SER A 148 -3.81 -5.63 -4.74
CA SER A 148 -3.93 -6.84 -5.57
C SER A 148 -5.02 -7.79 -5.09
N ASN A 149 -5.62 -7.53 -3.92
CA ASN A 149 -6.72 -8.29 -3.39
C ASN A 149 -8.06 -7.62 -3.73
N PRO A 150 -8.85 -8.17 -4.66
CA PRO A 150 -10.10 -7.55 -5.07
C PRO A 150 -11.13 -7.49 -3.93
N TYR A 151 -11.12 -8.42 -2.98
CA TYR A 151 -12.04 -8.39 -1.85
C TYR A 151 -11.88 -7.14 -0.99
N VAL A 152 -10.65 -6.76 -0.65
CA VAL A 152 -10.42 -5.55 0.17
C VAL A 152 -10.66 -4.27 -0.61
N MET A 153 -10.39 -4.26 -1.92
CA MET A 153 -10.64 -3.09 -2.76
C MET A 153 -12.15 -2.88 -3.01
N ILE A 154 -12.89 -3.94 -3.29
CA ILE A 154 -14.35 -3.92 -3.38
C ILE A 154 -14.95 -3.49 -2.04
N THR A 155 -14.44 -4.02 -0.91
CA THR A 155 -14.90 -3.61 0.41
C THR A 155 -14.70 -2.11 0.63
N ALA A 156 -13.55 -1.55 0.27
CA ALA A 156 -13.30 -0.10 0.36
C ALA A 156 -14.30 0.70 -0.49
N GLY A 157 -14.57 0.27 -1.71
CA GLY A 157 -15.57 0.88 -2.58
C GLY A 157 -17.01 0.80 -2.02
N LEU A 158 -17.37 -0.34 -1.42
CA LEU A 158 -18.68 -0.54 -0.79
C LEU A 158 -18.85 0.35 0.46
N VAL A 159 -17.81 0.48 1.29
CA VAL A 159 -17.79 1.42 2.41
C VAL A 159 -18.00 2.85 1.92
N ALA A 160 -17.26 3.26 0.87
CA ALA A 160 -17.41 4.58 0.26
C ALA A 160 -18.83 4.82 -0.30
N ARG A 161 -19.41 3.82 -0.96
CA ARG A 161 -20.79 3.90 -1.47
C ARG A 161 -21.81 4.14 -0.36
N LYS A 162 -21.76 3.32 0.69
CA LYS A 162 -22.69 3.44 1.84
C LYS A 162 -22.46 4.77 2.59
N ALA A 163 -21.22 5.23 2.71
CA ALA A 163 -20.92 6.54 3.28
C ALA A 163 -21.56 7.68 2.47
N ASN A 164 -21.44 7.64 1.14
CA ASN A 164 -22.09 8.61 0.24
C ASN A 164 -23.61 8.59 0.35
N GLU A 165 -24.22 7.42 0.40
CA GLU A 165 -25.67 7.25 0.57
C GLU A 165 -26.17 7.92 1.85
N LEU A 166 -25.44 7.78 2.96
CA LEU A 166 -25.72 8.44 4.22
C LEU A 166 -25.30 9.91 4.28
N GLY A 167 -24.50 10.37 3.30
CA GLY A 167 -24.04 11.75 3.20
C GLY A 167 -22.83 12.09 4.03
N LEU A 168 -22.08 11.08 4.45
CA LEU A 168 -20.78 11.29 5.09
C LEU A 168 -19.80 11.94 4.10
N LYS A 169 -18.92 12.77 4.62
CA LYS A 169 -17.87 13.43 3.86
C LYS A 169 -16.54 13.27 4.59
N VAL A 170 -15.48 13.18 3.84
CA VAL A 170 -14.13 13.29 4.37
C VAL A 170 -13.88 14.77 4.68
N PRO A 171 -13.31 15.11 5.85
CA PRO A 171 -12.94 16.48 6.18
C PRO A 171 -11.97 17.08 5.15
N ASP A 172 -12.10 18.37 4.86
CA ASP A 172 -11.32 19.06 3.79
C ASP A 172 -9.81 19.07 4.07
N TYR A 173 -9.40 18.96 5.33
CA TYR A 173 -7.99 18.86 5.71
C TYR A 173 -7.37 17.47 5.46
N VAL A 174 -8.15 16.46 5.10
CA VAL A 174 -7.66 15.12 4.81
C VAL A 174 -7.35 14.98 3.34
N LYS A 175 -6.09 14.93 2.99
CA LYS A 175 -5.66 14.61 1.63
C LYS A 175 -5.86 13.12 1.35
N THR A 176 -6.70 12.79 0.40
CA THR A 176 -7.00 11.41 -0.01
C THR A 176 -6.38 11.07 -1.37
N SER A 177 -6.04 9.82 -1.58
CA SER A 177 -5.53 9.35 -2.87
C SER A 177 -5.80 7.85 -3.09
N LEU A 178 -5.98 7.49 -4.36
CA LEU A 178 -6.06 6.11 -4.83
C LEU A 178 -4.96 5.88 -5.87
N ALA A 179 -4.01 4.98 -5.57
CA ALA A 179 -2.95 4.59 -6.49
C ALA A 179 -2.85 3.06 -6.54
N PRO A 180 -3.73 2.39 -7.30
CA PRO A 180 -3.74 0.93 -7.38
C PRO A 180 -2.54 0.38 -8.14
N GLY A 181 -2.22 -0.89 -7.93
CA GLY A 181 -1.07 -1.56 -8.55
C GLY A 181 -1.23 -1.80 -10.05
N SER A 182 -2.46 -1.75 -10.57
CA SER A 182 -2.76 -2.10 -11.96
C SER A 182 -4.02 -1.38 -12.44
N LYS A 183 -4.08 -1.10 -13.74
CA LYS A 183 -5.28 -0.58 -14.40
C LYS A 183 -6.48 -1.51 -14.26
N VAL A 184 -6.27 -2.82 -14.12
CA VAL A 184 -7.33 -3.82 -13.89
C VAL A 184 -8.11 -3.54 -12.60
N VAL A 185 -7.45 -2.99 -11.57
CA VAL A 185 -8.13 -2.60 -10.32
C VAL A 185 -9.16 -1.50 -10.57
N VAL A 186 -8.79 -0.51 -11.38
CA VAL A 186 -9.70 0.56 -11.79
C VAL A 186 -10.87 -0.02 -12.59
N ASP A 187 -10.60 -0.93 -13.51
CA ASP A 187 -11.63 -1.54 -14.36
C ASP A 187 -12.68 -2.32 -13.54
N TYR A 188 -12.27 -3.17 -12.59
CA TYR A 188 -13.26 -3.90 -11.81
C TYR A 188 -14.00 -3.02 -10.79
N LEU A 189 -13.36 -1.97 -10.27
CA LEU A 189 -14.03 -0.98 -9.44
C LEU A 189 -15.07 -0.18 -10.25
N ASP A 190 -14.76 0.14 -11.50
CA ASP A 190 -15.69 0.81 -12.41
C ASP A 190 -16.85 -0.12 -12.80
N ASN A 191 -16.55 -1.36 -13.17
CA ASN A 191 -17.57 -2.40 -13.45
C ASN A 191 -18.54 -2.61 -12.28
N ALA A 192 -18.05 -2.44 -11.04
CA ALA A 192 -18.85 -2.52 -9.83
C ALA A 192 -19.56 -1.19 -9.47
N ASN A 193 -19.39 -0.12 -10.26
CA ASN A 193 -19.82 1.26 -9.95
C ASN A 193 -19.30 1.78 -8.61
N LEU A 194 -18.09 1.36 -8.20
CA LEU A 194 -17.45 1.74 -6.93
C LEU A 194 -16.35 2.78 -7.09
N LEU A 195 -15.77 2.90 -8.30
CA LEU A 195 -14.74 3.90 -8.57
C LEU A 195 -15.28 5.32 -8.37
N LYS A 196 -16.51 5.58 -8.86
CA LYS A 196 -17.18 6.86 -8.63
C LYS A 196 -17.43 7.10 -7.15
N SER A 197 -17.88 6.09 -6.41
CA SER A 197 -18.16 6.21 -4.97
C SER A 197 -16.90 6.60 -4.18
N LEU A 198 -15.75 6.01 -4.51
CA LEU A 198 -14.45 6.39 -3.94
C LEU A 198 -14.05 7.82 -4.32
N SER A 199 -14.25 8.20 -5.59
CA SER A 199 -13.94 9.54 -6.08
C SER A 199 -14.79 10.61 -5.41
N ASP A 200 -16.08 10.34 -5.16
CA ASP A 200 -17.04 11.27 -4.53
C ASP A 200 -16.64 11.64 -3.08
N ILE A 201 -15.94 10.75 -2.37
CA ILE A 201 -15.35 11.02 -1.05
C ILE A 201 -13.85 11.40 -1.11
N GLY A 202 -13.37 11.77 -2.30
CA GLY A 202 -12.02 12.31 -2.50
C GLY A 202 -10.96 11.31 -2.96
N PHE A 203 -11.16 9.99 -2.87
CA PHE A 203 -10.20 8.98 -3.32
C PHE A 203 -10.15 8.89 -4.85
N LYS A 204 -9.55 9.89 -5.48
CA LYS A 204 -9.33 9.93 -6.92
C LYS A 204 -8.09 9.13 -7.31
N THR A 205 -8.12 8.50 -8.48
CA THR A 205 -6.94 7.82 -9.04
C THR A 205 -5.89 8.85 -9.41
N VAL A 206 -4.76 8.87 -8.69
CA VAL A 206 -3.65 9.81 -8.88
C VAL A 206 -2.47 9.20 -9.63
N GLY A 207 -2.45 7.89 -9.77
CA GLY A 207 -1.39 7.14 -10.45
C GLY A 207 -1.52 5.65 -10.20
N PHE A 208 -0.51 4.91 -10.61
CA PHE A 208 -0.39 3.47 -10.38
C PHE A 208 0.95 3.17 -9.75
N GLY A 209 0.96 2.28 -8.75
CA GLY A 209 2.19 1.88 -8.09
C GLY A 209 2.33 2.38 -6.66
N CYS A 210 3.55 2.28 -6.13
CA CYS A 210 3.87 2.57 -4.72
C CYS A 210 4.07 4.08 -4.47
N THR A 211 3.06 4.91 -4.69
CA THR A 211 3.16 6.37 -4.56
C THR A 211 3.46 6.81 -3.12
N THR A 212 2.52 6.63 -2.21
CA THR A 212 2.64 7.05 -0.81
C THR A 212 3.69 6.27 -0.04
N CYS A 213 3.84 4.98 -0.32
CA CYS A 213 4.78 4.10 0.37
C CYS A 213 6.26 4.51 0.17
N ILE A 214 6.57 5.25 -0.90
CA ILE A 214 7.90 5.78 -1.21
C ILE A 214 8.01 7.30 -1.02
N GLY A 215 7.03 7.93 -0.36
CA GLY A 215 7.07 9.36 -0.07
C GLY A 215 6.56 10.27 -1.18
N ASN A 216 5.90 9.74 -2.21
CA ASN A 216 5.37 10.51 -3.34
C ASN A 216 3.89 10.92 -3.17
N SER A 217 3.48 11.22 -1.96
CA SER A 217 2.11 11.73 -1.69
C SER A 217 1.90 13.18 -2.14
N GLY A 218 2.98 13.87 -2.47
CA GLY A 218 2.98 15.31 -2.73
C GLY A 218 2.71 16.15 -1.47
N PRO A 219 2.75 17.48 -1.57
CA PRO A 219 2.56 18.38 -0.44
C PRO A 219 1.16 18.27 0.15
N LEU A 220 1.01 18.52 1.45
CA LEU A 220 -0.28 18.81 2.06
C LEU A 220 -0.77 20.20 1.59
N PRO A 221 -2.07 20.53 1.72
CA PRO A 221 -2.55 21.90 1.53
C PRO A 221 -1.77 22.89 2.39
N ASP A 222 -1.48 24.07 1.87
CA ASP A 222 -0.59 25.05 2.53
C ASP A 222 -1.13 25.45 3.89
N ASP A 223 -2.42 25.75 4.00
CA ASP A 223 -3.10 26.13 5.24
C ASP A 223 -3.08 25.00 6.32
N VAL A 224 -3.15 23.76 5.89
CA VAL A 224 -2.99 22.60 6.77
C VAL A 224 -1.52 22.47 7.22
N SER A 225 -0.58 22.63 6.28
CA SER A 225 0.86 22.59 6.57
C SER A 225 1.28 23.66 7.57
N ASP A 226 0.81 24.89 7.36
CA ASP A 226 1.09 26.03 8.24
C ASP A 226 0.55 25.77 9.65
N SER A 227 -0.72 25.33 9.78
CA SER A 227 -1.30 25.01 11.09
C SER A 227 -0.54 23.90 11.82
N ILE A 228 -0.06 22.87 11.09
CA ILE A 228 0.77 21.80 11.69
C ILE A 228 2.10 22.36 12.20
N GLN A 229 2.78 23.18 11.42
CA GLN A 229 4.11 23.72 11.76
C GLN A 229 4.05 24.73 12.90
N GLU A 230 3.12 25.70 12.81
CA GLU A 230 2.96 26.75 13.83
C GLU A 230 2.62 26.18 15.20
N ASN A 231 1.86 25.10 15.25
CA ASN A 231 1.39 24.49 16.49
C ASN A 231 2.12 23.19 16.85
N SER A 232 3.15 22.81 16.07
CA SER A 232 3.93 21.59 16.28
C SER A 232 3.07 20.33 16.44
N LEU A 233 2.02 20.17 15.59
CA LEU A 233 1.03 19.11 15.71
C LEU A 233 1.58 17.74 15.32
N HIS A 234 1.22 16.73 16.07
CA HIS A 234 1.47 15.33 15.77
C HIS A 234 0.27 14.75 15.01
N VAL A 235 0.24 15.02 13.73
CA VAL A 235 -0.82 14.53 12.81
C VAL A 235 -0.51 13.15 12.27
N ALA A 236 -1.55 12.49 11.74
CA ALA A 236 -1.49 11.11 11.31
C ALA A 236 -1.65 10.94 9.80
N ALA A 237 -1.00 9.91 9.26
CA ALA A 237 -1.33 9.29 8.00
C ALA A 237 -1.89 7.88 8.22
N VAL A 238 -2.86 7.49 7.41
CA VAL A 238 -3.33 6.10 7.33
C VAL A 238 -3.24 5.64 5.88
N SER A 239 -2.49 4.58 5.63
CA SER A 239 -2.30 4.08 4.26
C SER A 239 -2.40 2.56 4.17
N SER A 240 -2.69 2.05 2.98
CA SER A 240 -2.67 0.63 2.71
C SER A 240 -1.32 0.12 2.22
N GLY A 241 -0.25 0.86 2.50
CA GLY A 241 1.11 0.51 2.14
C GLY A 241 1.73 -0.59 3.00
N ASN A 242 3.03 -0.85 2.77
CA ASN A 242 3.82 -1.81 3.52
C ASN A 242 4.74 -1.13 4.54
N ARG A 243 5.04 0.15 4.38
CA ARG A 243 6.04 0.88 5.15
C ARG A 243 5.48 2.21 5.64
N ASN A 244 5.75 2.51 6.89
CA ASN A 244 5.18 3.67 7.60
C ASN A 244 6.19 4.37 8.52
N PHE A 245 7.48 4.33 8.21
CA PHE A 245 8.49 5.00 9.01
C PHE A 245 8.21 6.50 9.13
N GLU A 246 8.45 7.05 10.32
CA GLU A 246 8.26 8.47 10.61
C GLU A 246 9.03 9.33 9.61
N GLY A 247 8.39 10.37 9.09
CA GLY A 247 8.96 11.29 8.09
C GLY A 247 9.04 10.74 6.66
N ARG A 248 8.89 9.41 6.45
CA ARG A 248 8.97 8.81 5.12
C ARG A 248 7.74 9.11 4.25
N VAL A 249 6.54 9.02 4.84
CA VAL A 249 5.29 9.25 4.11
C VAL A 249 5.14 10.74 3.76
N HIS A 250 5.45 11.61 4.72
CA HIS A 250 5.48 13.06 4.56
C HIS A 250 6.28 13.70 5.71
N PRO A 251 7.11 14.72 5.47
CA PRO A 251 7.97 15.30 6.51
C PRO A 251 7.23 15.85 7.74
N LEU A 252 6.01 16.35 7.56
CA LEU A 252 5.19 16.91 8.64
C LEU A 252 4.38 15.88 9.42
N ILE A 253 4.34 14.62 8.98
CA ILE A 253 3.51 13.58 9.58
C ILE A 253 4.35 12.75 10.55
N ARG A 254 3.96 12.74 11.82
CA ARG A 254 4.66 12.05 12.91
C ARG A 254 4.07 10.70 13.28
N LEU A 255 2.80 10.46 12.92
CA LEU A 255 2.07 9.25 13.24
C LEU A 255 1.65 8.56 11.94
N SER A 256 2.29 7.47 11.58
CA SER A 256 2.01 6.76 10.33
C SER A 256 1.48 5.36 10.61
N TYR A 257 0.27 5.08 10.12
CA TYR A 257 -0.40 3.81 10.32
C TYR A 257 -0.64 3.09 9.00
N LEU A 258 -0.49 1.76 9.03
CA LEU A 258 -0.86 0.89 7.93
C LEU A 258 -2.14 0.15 8.27
N GLY A 259 -3.08 0.17 7.35
CA GLY A 259 -4.36 -0.52 7.46
C GLY A 259 -4.84 -1.06 6.11
N SER A 260 -5.86 -1.89 6.14
CA SER A 260 -6.50 -2.35 4.91
C SER A 260 -7.21 -1.18 4.19
N PRO A 261 -7.37 -1.24 2.85
CA PRO A 261 -8.06 -0.20 2.08
C PRO A 261 -9.40 0.26 2.68
N PRO A 262 -10.31 -0.61 3.16
CA PRO A 262 -11.55 -0.14 3.79
C PRO A 262 -11.32 0.59 5.12
N LEU A 263 -10.29 0.24 5.90
CA LEU A 263 -9.94 0.99 7.10
C LEU A 263 -9.33 2.36 6.76
N VAL A 264 -8.56 2.46 5.67
CA VAL A 264 -8.09 3.77 5.17
C VAL A 264 -9.27 4.69 4.86
N VAL A 265 -10.31 4.17 4.21
CA VAL A 265 -11.55 4.94 3.95
C VAL A 265 -12.24 5.33 5.26
N ALA A 266 -12.34 4.40 6.21
CA ALA A 266 -12.97 4.67 7.50
C ALA A 266 -12.26 5.77 8.30
N TYR A 267 -10.90 5.74 8.35
CA TYR A 267 -10.13 6.76 9.03
C TYR A 267 -10.13 8.11 8.29
N ALA A 268 -10.22 8.10 6.97
CA ALA A 268 -10.42 9.33 6.21
C ALA A 268 -11.75 10.01 6.56
N LEU A 269 -12.83 9.24 6.64
CA LEU A 269 -14.16 9.74 7.03
C LEU A 269 -14.17 10.25 8.48
N ALA A 270 -13.50 9.55 9.39
CA ALA A 270 -13.38 9.97 10.78
C ALA A 270 -12.50 11.23 10.97
N GLY A 271 -11.55 11.46 10.06
CA GLY A 271 -10.58 12.56 10.14
C GLY A 271 -9.61 12.48 11.33
N THR A 272 -9.62 11.40 12.10
CA THR A 272 -8.78 11.25 13.30
C THR A 272 -8.49 9.79 13.59
N VAL A 273 -7.33 9.51 14.20
CA VAL A 273 -7.04 8.21 14.81
C VAL A 273 -7.45 8.12 16.28
N ASP A 274 -7.92 9.22 16.87
CA ASP A 274 -8.52 9.28 18.20
C ASP A 274 -10.00 8.88 18.14
N ILE A 275 -10.27 7.65 17.77
CA ILE A 275 -11.60 7.08 17.61
C ILE A 275 -11.60 5.59 17.97
N ASP A 276 -12.65 5.15 18.65
CA ASP A 276 -12.96 3.73 18.82
C ASP A 276 -14.13 3.36 17.88
N PHE A 277 -13.84 2.69 16.78
CA PHE A 277 -14.84 2.30 15.79
C PHE A 277 -15.95 1.36 16.30
N TYR A 278 -15.79 0.79 17.48
CA TYR A 278 -16.83 -0.06 18.09
C TYR A 278 -17.86 0.75 18.86
N SER A 279 -17.48 1.93 19.38
CA SER A 279 -18.34 2.75 20.26
C SER A 279 -18.57 4.16 19.76
N ASP A 280 -17.64 4.75 19.04
CA ASP A 280 -17.72 6.16 18.62
C ASP A 280 -18.35 6.28 17.21
N PRO A 281 -19.15 7.32 16.96
CA PRO A 281 -19.65 7.59 15.62
C PRO A 281 -18.54 8.09 14.71
N ILE A 282 -18.59 7.65 13.45
CA ILE A 282 -17.63 8.05 12.40
C ILE A 282 -18.02 9.42 11.78
N GLY A 283 -19.25 9.83 11.94
CA GLY A 283 -19.79 11.09 11.44
C GLY A 283 -21.29 11.19 11.63
N LYS A 284 -21.90 12.16 10.96
CA LYS A 284 -23.35 12.37 10.99
C LYS A 284 -23.96 12.19 9.60
N SER A 285 -25.15 11.58 9.56
CA SER A 285 -25.92 11.44 8.32
C SER A 285 -26.48 12.78 7.85
N LYS A 286 -27.10 12.78 6.66
CA LYS A 286 -27.84 13.95 6.13
C LYS A 286 -28.98 14.40 7.05
N SER A 287 -29.56 13.48 7.82
CA SER A 287 -30.61 13.77 8.82
C SER A 287 -30.07 14.25 10.18
N GLY A 288 -28.75 14.22 10.37
CA GLY A 288 -28.07 14.63 11.60
C GLY A 288 -27.87 13.49 12.61
N ASP A 289 -28.24 12.26 12.25
CA ASP A 289 -28.09 11.09 13.11
C ASP A 289 -26.63 10.62 13.13
N ASP A 290 -26.20 10.05 14.24
CA ASP A 290 -24.88 9.46 14.39
C ASP A 290 -24.75 8.20 13.52
N VAL A 291 -23.67 8.13 12.74
CA VAL A 291 -23.34 6.98 11.88
C VAL A 291 -22.11 6.29 12.43
N TYR A 292 -22.20 4.99 12.58
CA TYR A 292 -21.11 4.14 13.08
C TYR A 292 -20.48 3.33 11.96
N LEU A 293 -19.25 2.84 12.17
CA LEU A 293 -18.58 2.01 11.17
C LEU A 293 -19.41 0.79 10.73
N LYS A 294 -20.11 0.16 11.67
CA LYS A 294 -20.99 -1.00 11.40
C LYS A 294 -22.12 -0.69 10.40
N ASP A 295 -22.58 0.56 10.33
CA ASP A 295 -23.70 0.98 9.48
C ASP A 295 -23.26 1.08 7.99
N ILE A 296 -21.98 1.34 7.75
CA ILE A 296 -21.39 1.43 6.42
C ILE A 296 -20.54 0.22 6.03
N TRP A 297 -20.30 -0.73 6.96
CA TRP A 297 -19.51 -1.91 6.67
C TRP A 297 -20.33 -2.95 5.89
N PRO A 298 -19.85 -3.43 4.72
CA PRO A 298 -20.59 -4.40 3.93
C PRO A 298 -20.54 -5.80 4.56
N THR A 299 -21.54 -6.61 4.27
CA THR A 299 -21.54 -8.04 4.63
C THR A 299 -20.60 -8.85 3.72
N ASN A 300 -20.10 -9.98 4.22
CA ASN A 300 -19.27 -10.89 3.41
C ASN A 300 -19.99 -11.36 2.14
N LYS A 301 -21.32 -11.55 2.20
CA LYS A 301 -22.13 -11.93 1.03
C LYS A 301 -22.11 -10.82 -0.01
N GLU A 302 -22.36 -9.59 0.37
CA GLU A 302 -22.35 -8.41 -0.51
C GLU A 302 -20.95 -8.23 -1.19
N ILE A 303 -19.88 -8.41 -0.42
CA ILE A 303 -18.52 -8.36 -0.94
C ILE A 303 -18.31 -9.45 -2.00
N SER A 304 -18.62 -10.71 -1.66
CA SER A 304 -18.41 -11.85 -2.58
C SER A 304 -19.22 -11.71 -3.86
N GLU A 305 -20.50 -11.36 -3.76
CA GLU A 305 -21.38 -11.17 -4.93
C GLU A 305 -20.84 -10.06 -5.84
N THR A 306 -20.35 -8.96 -5.26
CA THR A 306 -19.77 -7.85 -6.03
C THR A 306 -18.46 -8.25 -6.69
N VAL A 307 -17.58 -8.99 -6.00
CA VAL A 307 -16.33 -9.52 -6.57
C VAL A 307 -16.62 -10.41 -7.77
N TYR A 308 -17.51 -11.40 -7.62
CA TYR A 308 -17.84 -12.34 -8.70
C TYR A 308 -18.50 -11.66 -9.91
N SER A 309 -19.29 -10.62 -9.70
CA SER A 309 -19.97 -9.91 -10.79
C SER A 309 -19.06 -8.93 -11.54
N SER A 310 -18.03 -8.39 -10.90
CA SER A 310 -17.22 -7.31 -11.45
C SER A 310 -15.88 -7.76 -12.04
N ILE A 311 -15.35 -8.92 -11.62
CA ILE A 311 -14.07 -9.45 -12.12
C ILE A 311 -14.31 -10.43 -13.26
N LYS A 312 -13.73 -10.12 -14.43
CA LYS A 312 -13.82 -10.97 -15.63
C LYS A 312 -12.41 -11.21 -16.16
N SER A 313 -12.15 -12.43 -16.62
CA SER A 313 -10.88 -12.80 -17.27
C SER A 313 -10.56 -11.91 -18.46
N ASP A 314 -11.58 -11.53 -19.24
CA ASP A 314 -11.43 -10.66 -20.40
C ASP A 314 -10.85 -9.27 -20.05
N THR A 315 -11.11 -8.77 -18.83
CA THR A 315 -10.54 -7.52 -18.35
C THR A 315 -9.01 -7.60 -18.26
N PHE A 316 -8.49 -8.72 -17.75
CA PHE A 316 -7.06 -8.96 -17.69
C PHE A 316 -6.47 -9.11 -19.10
N SER A 317 -7.02 -9.98 -19.92
CA SER A 317 -6.54 -10.25 -21.29
C SER A 317 -6.54 -8.98 -22.14
N SER A 318 -7.57 -8.14 -22.07
CA SER A 318 -7.65 -6.91 -22.85
C SER A 318 -6.60 -5.88 -22.43
N ARG A 319 -6.31 -5.77 -21.12
CA ARG A 319 -5.29 -4.83 -20.61
C ARG A 319 -3.86 -5.26 -20.94
N TYR A 320 -3.61 -6.57 -20.95
CA TYR A 320 -2.26 -7.08 -21.27
C TYR A 320 -2.00 -7.23 -22.77
N LYS A 321 -3.04 -7.27 -23.61
CA LYS A 321 -2.87 -7.40 -25.05
C LYS A 321 -2.01 -6.31 -25.69
N ASN A 322 -2.09 -5.10 -25.18
CA ASN A 322 -1.39 -3.92 -25.69
C ASN A 322 -0.37 -3.38 -24.69
N ILE A 323 0.25 -4.26 -23.90
CA ILE A 323 1.19 -3.84 -22.83
C ILE A 323 2.43 -3.11 -23.37
N PHE A 324 2.82 -3.41 -24.62
CA PHE A 324 3.97 -2.80 -25.28
C PHE A 324 3.60 -1.54 -26.09
N THR A 325 2.32 -1.18 -26.16
CA THR A 325 1.86 0.03 -26.82
C THR A 325 1.74 1.13 -25.77
N GLY A 326 2.46 2.21 -25.95
CA GLY A 326 2.36 3.40 -25.11
C GLY A 326 1.16 4.28 -25.46
N ASP A 327 1.01 5.40 -24.75
CA ASP A 327 0.15 6.49 -25.18
C ASP A 327 0.87 7.33 -26.26
N ASP A 328 0.14 8.27 -26.90
CA ASP A 328 0.69 9.13 -27.95
C ASP A 328 1.94 9.90 -27.50
N ARG A 329 2.04 10.24 -26.21
CA ARG A 329 3.21 10.92 -25.65
C ARG A 329 4.42 10.01 -25.60
N TRP A 330 4.20 8.75 -25.17
CA TRP A 330 5.25 7.73 -25.14
C TRP A 330 5.74 7.42 -26.57
N GLU A 331 4.84 7.23 -27.52
CA GLU A 331 5.17 6.92 -28.91
C GLU A 331 5.84 8.09 -29.63
N SER A 332 5.58 9.33 -29.19
CA SER A 332 6.21 10.54 -29.75
C SER A 332 7.65 10.78 -29.26
N ILE A 333 8.14 10.01 -28.28
CA ILE A 333 9.51 10.13 -27.79
C ILE A 333 10.48 9.70 -28.89
N SER A 334 11.30 10.63 -29.33
CA SER A 334 12.38 10.31 -30.28
C SER A 334 13.44 9.46 -29.55
N VAL A 335 13.65 8.25 -30.05
CA VAL A 335 14.68 7.35 -29.56
C VAL A 335 15.82 7.34 -30.55
N PRO A 336 17.07 7.60 -30.15
CA PRO A 336 18.21 7.49 -31.05
C PRO A 336 18.36 6.04 -31.57
N GLU A 337 18.59 5.90 -32.85
CA GLU A 337 18.88 4.60 -33.48
C GLU A 337 20.31 4.22 -33.15
N GLY A 338 20.53 3.04 -32.57
CA GLY A 338 21.86 2.51 -32.28
C GLY A 338 21.90 1.54 -31.13
N SER A 339 23.01 0.81 -31.02
CA SER A 339 23.26 -0.13 -29.90
C SER A 339 23.96 0.54 -28.71
N ILE A 340 24.40 1.77 -28.87
CA ILE A 340 25.16 2.54 -27.86
C ILE A 340 24.40 3.84 -27.58
N TYR A 341 24.32 4.20 -26.32
CA TYR A 341 23.72 5.49 -25.91
C TYR A 341 24.58 6.65 -26.41
N ASP A 342 23.94 7.63 -27.05
CA ASP A 342 24.63 8.85 -27.52
C ASP A 342 24.62 9.90 -26.38
N TRP A 343 25.77 10.03 -25.73
CA TRP A 343 25.97 10.93 -24.60
C TRP A 343 26.04 12.39 -25.08
N SER A 344 25.12 13.23 -24.61
CA SER A 344 25.22 14.67 -24.87
C SER A 344 26.28 15.31 -23.97
N PRO A 345 27.33 15.96 -24.55
CA PRO A 345 28.36 16.64 -23.75
C PRO A 345 27.78 17.85 -22.98
N ASP A 346 26.67 18.41 -23.44
CA ASP A 346 26.04 19.60 -22.83
C ASP A 346 25.04 19.24 -21.73
N SER A 347 24.75 17.95 -21.53
CA SER A 347 23.83 17.50 -20.48
C SER A 347 24.44 17.69 -19.10
N THR A 348 23.71 18.38 -18.22
CA THR A 348 24.09 18.53 -16.80
C THR A 348 23.48 17.47 -15.90
N TYR A 349 22.53 16.67 -16.41
CA TYR A 349 21.79 15.70 -15.63
C TYR A 349 22.16 14.25 -15.94
N ILE A 350 22.18 13.86 -17.23
CA ILE A 350 22.60 12.53 -17.67
C ILE A 350 23.98 12.68 -18.33
N GLN A 351 25.02 12.25 -17.62
CA GLN A 351 26.41 12.38 -18.08
C GLN A 351 27.08 11.01 -18.11
N LYS A 352 28.02 10.84 -19.04
CA LYS A 352 28.89 9.67 -19.05
C LYS A 352 29.67 9.61 -17.74
N PRO A 353 29.60 8.51 -16.98
CA PRO A 353 30.36 8.38 -15.74
C PRO A 353 31.87 8.36 -16.01
N GLY A 354 32.63 9.27 -15.37
CA GLY A 354 34.06 9.41 -15.55
C GLY A 354 34.90 8.19 -15.17
N PHE A 355 34.33 7.30 -14.32
CA PHE A 355 35.02 6.06 -13.93
C PHE A 355 35.11 5.02 -15.06
N PHE A 356 34.45 5.24 -16.22
CA PHE A 356 34.61 4.43 -17.42
C PHE A 356 35.64 5.00 -18.44
N ASP A 357 36.19 6.19 -18.19
CA ASP A 357 37.06 6.84 -19.17
C ASP A 357 38.37 6.07 -19.42
N GLU A 358 38.88 5.41 -18.38
CA GLU A 358 40.10 4.59 -18.45
C GLU A 358 39.83 3.08 -18.49
N PHE A 359 38.57 2.69 -18.76
CA PHE A 359 38.17 1.29 -18.77
C PHE A 359 38.87 0.55 -19.96
N SER A 360 39.59 -0.50 -19.61
CA SER A 360 40.31 -1.35 -20.59
C SER A 360 39.96 -2.82 -20.37
N ILE A 361 39.98 -3.59 -21.49
CA ILE A 361 39.86 -5.05 -21.44
C ILE A 361 41.06 -5.66 -20.74
N ASP A 362 42.22 -5.05 -20.94
CA ASP A 362 43.45 -5.44 -20.25
C ASP A 362 43.49 -4.73 -18.90
N LEU A 363 43.29 -5.52 -17.84
CA LEU A 363 43.30 -4.98 -16.48
C LEU A 363 44.69 -4.49 -16.10
N PRO A 364 44.85 -3.22 -15.66
CA PRO A 364 46.12 -2.76 -15.11
C PRO A 364 46.46 -3.53 -13.83
N PRO A 365 47.74 -3.66 -13.49
CA PRO A 365 48.13 -4.27 -12.20
C PRO A 365 47.54 -3.47 -11.04
N ILE A 366 47.21 -4.19 -9.97
CA ILE A 366 46.75 -3.54 -8.72
C ILE A 366 47.92 -2.78 -8.11
N GLU A 367 47.80 -1.46 -7.99
CA GLU A 367 48.78 -0.58 -7.38
C GLU A 367 48.28 0.01 -6.08
N ASP A 368 49.21 0.42 -5.22
CA ASP A 368 48.86 1.14 -3.99
C ASP A 368 48.27 2.51 -4.33
N ILE A 369 47.17 2.88 -3.64
CA ILE A 369 46.57 4.21 -3.73
C ILE A 369 47.50 5.20 -3.02
N LYS A 370 48.07 6.17 -3.74
CA LYS A 370 48.93 7.20 -3.21
C LYS A 370 48.30 8.57 -3.36
N ASP A 371 48.56 9.45 -2.40
CA ASP A 371 48.18 10.87 -2.42
C ASP A 371 46.66 11.12 -2.57
N ALA A 372 45.83 10.11 -2.30
CA ALA A 372 44.37 10.25 -2.30
C ALA A 372 43.88 11.14 -1.14
N ARG A 373 42.90 11.99 -1.45
CA ARG A 373 42.24 12.82 -0.45
C ARG A 373 40.82 12.31 -0.19
N VAL A 374 40.43 12.25 1.08
CA VAL A 374 39.05 11.90 1.43
C VAL A 374 38.15 13.08 1.10
N CYS A 375 37.25 12.90 0.14
CA CYS A 375 36.22 13.87 -0.20
C CYS A 375 34.94 13.64 0.62
N LEU A 376 34.60 12.38 0.89
CA LEU A 376 33.43 11.98 1.65
C LEU A 376 33.82 10.81 2.55
N LEU A 377 33.60 10.98 3.86
CA LEU A 377 33.72 9.90 4.81
C LEU A 377 32.30 9.47 5.21
N TYR A 378 31.91 8.30 4.76
CA TYR A 378 30.62 7.71 5.12
C TYR A 378 30.84 6.76 6.30
N THR A 379 30.21 7.05 7.44
CA THR A 379 30.42 6.32 8.71
C THR A 379 29.21 5.49 9.13
N SER A 380 28.09 5.61 8.44
CA SER A 380 26.90 4.78 8.67
C SER A 380 26.77 3.72 7.57
N ASP A 381 26.12 2.61 7.88
CA ASP A 381 25.83 1.59 6.90
C ASP A 381 24.67 2.03 5.99
N ALA A 382 24.98 2.35 4.74
CA ALA A 382 23.98 2.74 3.74
C ALA A 382 22.93 1.64 3.50
N ALA A 383 23.24 0.39 3.79
CA ALA A 383 22.28 -0.71 3.73
C ALA A 383 21.22 -0.61 4.81
N ASP A 384 21.56 -0.11 6.00
CA ASP A 384 20.58 0.17 7.05
C ASP A 384 19.73 1.40 6.72
N ASP A 385 20.32 2.40 6.05
CA ASP A 385 19.59 3.57 5.56
C ASP A 385 18.71 3.24 4.35
N SER A 386 19.00 2.18 3.61
CA SER A 386 18.18 1.69 2.50
C SER A 386 16.91 0.96 2.95
N GLN A 387 16.71 0.78 4.25
CA GLN A 387 15.40 0.52 4.81
C GLN A 387 14.46 1.74 4.68
N CYS A 388 15.01 2.78 4.16
CA CYS A 388 14.25 3.93 3.69
C CYS A 388 13.42 3.60 2.44
#